data_1c3d6763854488da51c5dbc7085b98b1
#
_entry.id   1c3d6763854488da51c5dbc7085b98b1
#
_cell.length_a   1.000
_cell.length_b   1.000
_cell.length_c   1.000
_cell.angle_alpha   90.00
_cell.angle_beta   90.00
_cell.angle_gamma   90.00
#
_symmetry.space_group_name_H-M   'P 1'
#
loop_
_entity.id
_entity.type
_entity.pdbx_description
1 polymer ?
#
loop_
_entity_poly.entity_id
_entity_poly.type
_entity_poly.pdbx_seq_one_letter_code
_entity_poly.pdbx_strand_id
1 'polypeptide(L)'
;MAQMNFGGVIENVMTREEFPLEKAREVLKDETIAVIGYGVQGPGQSLNLRDNGFNVIVGQRPGKTYEKAVADGWVPGETLFGIEEACQKATIVMCLLSDAAVMSVWPTIKPCLTQGKALYFSHGFAITWSDRTGVVPPADIDVIMVAPKGSGTSLRTMFLEGRGLNSSYAIYQDVTGKAYAVSYTHLRAHETRH
;
A
#
# COMPACT_ATOMS: atom_id res chain seq x y z
N MET A 1 1.46 7.18 -21.03
CA MET A 1 0.45 6.16 -20.62
C MET A 1 -0.24 5.65 -21.86
N ALA A 2 -0.24 4.33 -22.05
CA ALA A 2 -1.00 3.70 -23.11
C ALA A 2 -2.50 3.88 -22.86
N GLN A 3 -3.27 3.98 -23.94
CA GLN A 3 -4.73 3.97 -23.87
C GLN A 3 -5.26 2.64 -24.41
N MET A 4 -6.12 2.00 -23.65
CA MET A 4 -6.76 0.74 -24.04
C MET A 4 -8.28 0.87 -24.01
N ASN A 5 -8.94 0.22 -24.98
CA ASN A 5 -10.40 0.17 -25.04
C ASN A 5 -10.91 -1.08 -24.33
N PHE A 6 -11.66 -0.88 -23.26
CA PHE A 6 -12.33 -1.93 -22.49
C PHE A 6 -13.85 -1.90 -22.76
N GLY A 7 -14.27 -2.57 -23.83
CA GLY A 7 -15.70 -2.67 -24.17
C GLY A 7 -16.36 -1.34 -24.54
N GLY A 8 -15.64 -0.43 -25.16
CA GLY A 8 -16.12 0.91 -25.57
C GLY A 8 -15.68 2.04 -24.64
N VAL A 9 -15.10 1.75 -23.48
CA VAL A 9 -14.52 2.75 -22.57
C VAL A 9 -13.01 2.79 -22.75
N ILE A 10 -12.47 3.99 -23.02
CA ILE A 10 -11.01 4.19 -23.13
C ILE A 10 -10.46 4.51 -21.76
N GLU A 11 -9.53 3.68 -21.30
CA GLU A 11 -8.84 3.82 -20.02
C GLU A 11 -7.33 4.03 -20.19
N ASN A 12 -6.74 4.78 -19.28
CA ASN A 12 -5.30 4.93 -19.21
C ASN A 12 -4.69 3.70 -18.53
N VAL A 13 -3.75 3.07 -19.22
CA VAL A 13 -3.07 1.85 -18.72
C VAL A 13 -1.58 2.16 -18.55
N MET A 14 -1.02 1.79 -17.41
CA MET A 14 0.41 1.82 -17.16
C MET A 14 1.00 0.43 -17.45
N THR A 15 1.97 0.37 -18.34
CA THR A 15 2.68 -0.85 -18.66
C THR A 15 4.03 -0.92 -17.95
N ARG A 16 4.63 -2.11 -17.94
CA ARG A 16 5.96 -2.34 -17.32
C ARG A 16 7.06 -1.53 -17.99
N GLU A 17 6.96 -1.36 -19.29
CA GLU A 17 7.90 -0.62 -20.11
C GLU A 17 7.85 0.88 -19.82
N GLU A 18 6.67 1.42 -19.56
CA GLU A 18 6.46 2.84 -19.25
C GLU A 18 6.91 3.21 -17.83
N PHE A 19 6.86 2.24 -16.90
CA PHE A 19 7.26 2.45 -15.52
C PHE A 19 8.14 1.28 -15.00
N PRO A 20 9.41 1.23 -15.40
CA PRO A 20 10.33 0.18 -14.99
C PRO A 20 10.62 0.23 -13.48
N LEU A 21 11.09 -0.90 -12.91
CA LEU A 21 11.31 -1.02 -11.47
C LEU A 21 12.39 -0.05 -10.95
N GLU A 22 13.37 0.29 -11.76
CA GLU A 22 14.40 1.28 -11.44
C GLU A 22 13.79 2.66 -11.20
N LYS A 23 12.84 3.07 -12.04
CA LYS A 23 12.09 4.32 -11.86
C LYS A 23 11.22 4.26 -10.61
N ALA A 24 10.60 3.12 -10.34
CA ALA A 24 9.83 2.90 -9.12
C ALA A 24 10.70 3.08 -7.85
N ARG A 25 11.91 2.50 -7.86
CA ARG A 25 12.87 2.67 -6.77
C ARG A 25 13.33 4.10 -6.59
N GLU A 26 13.58 4.82 -7.68
CA GLU A 26 13.97 6.24 -7.63
C GLU A 26 12.86 7.11 -7.01
N VAL A 27 11.59 6.85 -7.36
CA VAL A 27 10.44 7.59 -6.81
C VAL A 27 10.32 7.40 -5.30
N LEU A 28 10.58 6.21 -4.77
CA LEU A 28 10.39 5.89 -3.34
C LEU A 28 11.72 5.71 -2.58
N LYS A 29 12.85 6.16 -3.11
CA LYS A 29 14.19 5.94 -2.49
C LYS A 29 14.32 6.51 -1.08
N ASP A 30 13.67 7.64 -0.81
CA ASP A 30 13.72 8.35 0.46
C ASP A 30 12.47 8.10 1.32
N GLU A 31 11.55 7.23 0.84
CA GLU A 31 10.29 6.95 1.52
C GLU A 31 10.39 5.74 2.44
N THR A 32 9.69 5.79 3.55
CA THR A 32 9.47 4.65 4.44
C THR A 32 8.01 4.21 4.34
N ILE A 33 7.77 2.98 3.94
CA ILE A 33 6.45 2.41 3.74
C ILE A 33 6.06 1.60 4.97
N ALA A 34 5.04 2.02 5.71
CA ALA A 34 4.46 1.21 6.79
C ALA A 34 3.26 0.43 6.29
N VAL A 35 3.34 -0.88 6.31
CA VAL A 35 2.19 -1.77 6.08
C VAL A 35 1.47 -2.01 7.40
N ILE A 36 0.28 -1.41 7.55
CA ILE A 36 -0.55 -1.51 8.75
C ILE A 36 -1.55 -2.66 8.56
N GLY A 37 -1.35 -3.70 9.37
CA GLY A 37 -2.10 -4.95 9.28
C GLY A 37 -1.36 -6.05 8.51
N TYR A 38 -1.29 -7.23 9.13
CA TYR A 38 -0.59 -8.41 8.57
C TYR A 38 -1.58 -9.58 8.35
N GLY A 39 -2.80 -9.22 7.89
CA GLY A 39 -3.88 -10.17 7.60
C GLY A 39 -3.76 -10.83 6.22
N VAL A 40 -4.77 -10.63 5.36
CA VAL A 40 -4.83 -11.27 4.03
C VAL A 40 -3.90 -10.57 3.02
N GLN A 41 -3.95 -9.24 2.93
CA GLN A 41 -3.17 -8.45 1.96
C GLN A 41 -1.76 -8.10 2.48
N GLY A 42 -1.62 -7.88 3.79
CA GLY A 42 -0.38 -7.41 4.40
C GLY A 42 0.85 -8.22 4.03
N PRO A 43 0.88 -9.56 4.23
CA PRO A 43 2.02 -10.39 3.87
C PRO A 43 2.39 -10.29 2.38
N GLY A 44 1.42 -10.43 1.50
CA GLY A 44 1.67 -10.40 0.05
C GLY A 44 2.27 -9.09 -0.41
N GLN A 45 1.68 -7.97 0.00
CA GLN A 45 2.14 -6.64 -0.44
C GLN A 45 3.47 -6.26 0.22
N SER A 46 3.62 -6.44 1.54
CA SER A 46 4.84 -6.06 2.24
C SER A 46 6.07 -6.87 1.81
N LEU A 47 5.91 -8.17 1.62
CA LEU A 47 6.99 -9.04 1.17
C LEU A 47 7.41 -8.73 -0.28
N ASN A 48 6.46 -8.46 -1.17
CA ASN A 48 6.77 -8.07 -2.55
C ASN A 48 7.54 -6.74 -2.61
N LEU A 49 7.10 -5.75 -1.82
CA LEU A 49 7.81 -4.47 -1.68
C LEU A 49 9.23 -4.69 -1.16
N ARG A 50 9.41 -5.45 -0.07
CA ARG A 50 10.71 -5.76 0.52
C ARG A 50 11.64 -6.46 -0.48
N ASP A 51 11.15 -7.48 -1.18
CA ASP A 51 11.92 -8.25 -2.15
C ASP A 51 12.31 -7.41 -3.38
N ASN A 52 11.55 -6.37 -3.69
CA ASN A 52 11.90 -5.37 -4.70
C ASN A 52 12.85 -4.26 -4.19
N GLY A 53 13.26 -4.31 -2.92
CA GLY A 53 14.28 -3.43 -2.35
C GLY A 53 13.76 -2.09 -1.84
N PHE A 54 12.47 -1.96 -1.55
CA PHE A 54 11.90 -0.79 -0.89
C PHE A 54 12.11 -0.84 0.62
N ASN A 55 12.17 0.33 1.26
CA ASN A 55 12.24 0.46 2.70
C ASN A 55 10.84 0.26 3.31
N VAL A 56 10.61 -0.92 3.88
CA VAL A 56 9.30 -1.35 4.39
C VAL A 56 9.39 -1.71 5.86
N ILE A 57 8.42 -1.23 6.62
CA ILE A 57 8.17 -1.64 8.00
C ILE A 57 6.73 -2.16 8.12
N VAL A 58 6.46 -2.95 9.15
CA VAL A 58 5.13 -3.50 9.42
C VAL A 58 4.62 -2.96 10.75
N GLY A 59 3.38 -2.47 10.76
CA GLY A 59 2.64 -2.07 11.95
C GLY A 59 1.57 -3.10 12.30
N GLN A 60 1.74 -3.83 13.40
CA GLN A 60 0.83 -4.89 13.81
C GLN A 60 0.71 -4.95 15.33
N ARG A 61 -0.50 -5.15 15.84
CA ARG A 61 -0.73 -5.41 17.27
C ARG A 61 -0.29 -6.85 17.63
N PRO A 62 0.13 -7.10 18.89
CA PRO A 62 0.46 -8.45 19.36
C PRO A 62 -0.64 -9.49 19.08
N GLY A 63 -0.26 -10.72 18.80
CA GLY A 63 -1.14 -11.85 18.52
C GLY A 63 -0.66 -12.70 17.35
N LYS A 64 -1.49 -13.65 16.90
CA LYS A 64 -1.13 -14.64 15.87
C LYS A 64 -0.59 -14.02 14.56
N THR A 65 -1.13 -12.89 14.14
CA THR A 65 -0.67 -12.18 12.92
C THR A 65 0.66 -11.47 13.12
N TYR A 66 0.98 -11.04 14.35
CA TYR A 66 2.29 -10.53 14.72
C TYR A 66 3.34 -11.65 14.70
N GLU A 67 3.02 -12.78 15.31
CA GLU A 67 3.88 -13.99 15.31
C GLU A 67 4.15 -14.47 13.88
N LYS A 68 3.14 -14.41 13.01
CA LYS A 68 3.31 -14.69 11.58
C LYS A 68 4.28 -13.71 10.93
N ALA A 69 4.19 -12.42 11.22
CA ALA A 69 5.13 -11.43 10.69
C ALA A 69 6.57 -11.74 11.13
N VAL A 70 6.78 -12.10 12.39
CA VAL A 70 8.11 -12.54 12.88
C VAL A 70 8.59 -13.78 12.12
N ALA A 71 7.73 -14.77 11.90
CA ALA A 71 8.08 -15.97 11.13
C ALA A 71 8.43 -15.67 9.67
N ASP A 72 7.83 -14.64 9.06
CA ASP A 72 8.11 -14.15 7.70
C ASP A 72 9.37 -13.24 7.65
N GLY A 73 10.11 -13.11 8.79
CA GLY A 73 11.39 -12.41 8.86
C GLY A 73 11.30 -10.90 9.17
N TRP A 74 10.18 -10.42 9.70
CA TRP A 74 10.09 -9.06 10.24
C TRP A 74 10.64 -9.03 11.66
N VAL A 75 11.54 -8.07 11.95
CA VAL A 75 12.29 -8.01 13.22
C VAL A 75 11.63 -7.00 14.18
N PRO A 76 11.17 -7.45 15.37
CA PRO A 76 10.62 -6.56 16.38
C PRO A 76 11.58 -5.43 16.77
N GLY A 77 11.09 -4.20 16.77
CA GLY A 77 11.88 -2.99 17.09
C GLY A 77 12.76 -2.47 15.95
N GLU A 78 12.88 -3.20 14.83
CA GLU A 78 13.65 -2.76 13.66
C GLU A 78 12.75 -2.58 12.42
N THR A 79 11.98 -3.62 12.06
CA THR A 79 11.08 -3.62 10.91
C THR A 79 9.64 -4.02 11.25
N LEU A 80 9.39 -4.40 12.51
CA LEU A 80 8.06 -4.74 13.04
C LEU A 80 7.78 -3.95 14.32
N PHE A 81 6.74 -3.15 14.28
CA PHE A 81 6.37 -2.21 15.34
C PHE A 81 4.89 -2.34 15.71
N GLY A 82 4.47 -1.63 16.76
CA GLY A 82 3.07 -1.32 17.01
C GLY A 82 2.50 -0.42 15.89
N ILE A 83 1.17 -0.40 15.75
CA ILE A 83 0.50 0.35 14.67
C ILE A 83 0.88 1.85 14.73
N GLU A 84 0.77 2.45 15.90
CA GLU A 84 1.05 3.88 16.09
C GLU A 84 2.50 4.22 15.74
N GLU A 85 3.45 3.47 16.28
CA GLU A 85 4.88 3.70 16.05
C GLU A 85 5.24 3.53 14.56
N ALA A 86 4.70 2.51 13.89
CA ALA A 86 4.89 2.32 12.46
C ALA A 86 4.35 3.50 11.65
N CYS A 87 3.14 4.01 11.98
CA CYS A 87 2.56 5.17 11.32
C CYS A 87 3.37 6.45 11.55
N GLN A 88 3.96 6.64 12.74
CA GLN A 88 4.81 7.79 13.05
C GLN A 88 6.10 7.78 12.22
N LYS A 89 6.73 6.60 12.07
CA LYS A 89 7.99 6.43 11.33
C LYS A 89 7.83 6.51 9.80
N ALA A 90 6.64 6.22 9.29
CA ALA A 90 6.39 6.13 7.86
C ALA A 90 6.13 7.49 7.20
N THR A 91 6.48 7.58 5.93
CA THR A 91 6.03 8.63 5.00
C THR A 91 4.83 8.17 4.16
N ILE A 92 4.73 6.84 3.92
CA ILE A 92 3.59 6.21 3.24
C ILE A 92 2.96 5.19 4.20
N VAL A 93 1.70 5.39 4.56
CA VAL A 93 0.94 4.51 5.47
C VAL A 93 -0.03 3.67 4.64
N MET A 94 0.28 2.38 4.47
CA MET A 94 -0.57 1.41 3.76
C MET A 94 -1.55 0.76 4.75
N CYS A 95 -2.80 1.18 4.74
CA CYS A 95 -3.84 0.65 5.62
C CYS A 95 -4.44 -0.63 5.01
N LEU A 96 -3.90 -1.81 5.40
CA LEU A 96 -4.30 -3.13 4.89
C LEU A 96 -5.08 -3.96 5.93
N LEU A 97 -5.83 -3.27 6.75
CA LEU A 97 -6.72 -3.83 7.76
C LEU A 97 -8.09 -4.18 7.15
N SER A 98 -8.87 -5.02 7.85
CA SER A 98 -10.29 -5.16 7.52
C SER A 98 -11.06 -3.88 7.84
N ASP A 99 -12.22 -3.67 7.20
CA ASP A 99 -13.02 -2.45 7.37
C ASP A 99 -13.34 -2.15 8.83
N ALA A 100 -13.78 -3.16 9.59
CA ALA A 100 -14.05 -3.01 11.02
C ALA A 100 -12.79 -2.65 11.83
N ALA A 101 -11.63 -3.19 11.45
CA ALA A 101 -10.38 -2.88 12.12
C ALA A 101 -9.88 -1.46 11.76
N VAL A 102 -10.05 -1.02 10.51
CA VAL A 102 -9.75 0.37 10.10
C VAL A 102 -10.54 1.33 10.96
N MET A 103 -11.86 1.16 11.04
CA MET A 103 -12.73 2.02 11.88
C MET A 103 -12.28 2.07 13.33
N SER A 104 -11.92 0.91 13.90
CA SER A 104 -11.49 0.79 15.30
C SER A 104 -10.15 1.47 15.59
N VAL A 105 -9.18 1.40 14.65
CA VAL A 105 -7.83 1.95 14.85
C VAL A 105 -7.63 3.32 14.23
N TRP A 106 -8.62 3.84 13.51
CA TRP A 106 -8.53 5.16 12.86
C TRP A 106 -8.15 6.30 13.80
N PRO A 107 -8.70 6.36 15.04
CA PRO A 107 -8.28 7.37 16.01
C PRO A 107 -6.78 7.34 16.37
N THR A 108 -6.14 6.17 16.23
CA THR A 108 -4.69 6.01 16.45
C THR A 108 -3.89 6.39 15.19
N ILE A 109 -4.38 6.03 14.01
CA ILE A 109 -3.68 6.28 12.73
C ILE A 109 -3.76 7.76 12.35
N LYS A 110 -4.94 8.37 12.43
CA LYS A 110 -5.18 9.73 11.95
C LYS A 110 -4.20 10.78 12.49
N PRO A 111 -3.86 10.84 13.80
CA PRO A 111 -2.91 11.81 14.33
C PRO A 111 -1.47 11.64 13.79
N CYS A 112 -1.13 10.44 13.29
CA CYS A 112 0.19 10.17 12.71
C CYS A 112 0.30 10.61 11.24
N LEU A 113 -0.83 10.92 10.59
CA LEU A 113 -0.89 11.37 9.20
C LEU A 113 -0.63 12.88 9.12
N THR A 114 0.63 13.24 9.22
CA THR A 114 1.07 14.64 9.14
C THR A 114 1.24 15.11 7.70
N GLN A 115 1.31 16.42 7.50
CA GLN A 115 1.44 17.07 6.20
C GLN A 115 2.49 16.39 5.30
N GLY A 116 2.14 16.16 4.05
CA GLY A 116 3.02 15.59 3.03
C GLY A 116 3.14 14.07 3.03
N LYS A 117 2.57 13.37 4.02
CA LYS A 117 2.49 11.91 4.01
C LYS A 117 1.47 11.41 2.98
N ALA A 118 1.57 10.13 2.62
CA ALA A 118 0.59 9.45 1.80
C ALA A 118 -0.15 8.36 2.59
N LEU A 119 -1.47 8.33 2.45
CA LEU A 119 -2.34 7.27 2.96
C LEU A 119 -2.79 6.38 1.81
N TYR A 120 -2.56 5.08 1.94
CA TYR A 120 -2.85 4.09 0.91
C TYR A 120 -3.89 3.08 1.39
N PHE A 121 -4.80 2.72 0.49
CA PHE A 121 -5.76 1.63 0.66
C PHE A 121 -5.71 0.65 -0.52
N SER A 122 -6.08 -0.63 -0.28
CA SER A 122 -6.27 -1.63 -1.34
C SER A 122 -7.71 -1.75 -1.83
N HIS A 123 -8.65 -1.06 -1.20
CA HIS A 123 -10.04 -0.88 -1.63
C HIS A 123 -10.61 0.43 -1.06
N GLY A 124 -11.59 0.99 -1.76
CA GLY A 124 -12.10 2.33 -1.46
C GLY A 124 -13.19 2.42 -0.39
N PHE A 125 -13.60 1.32 0.24
CA PHE A 125 -14.78 1.27 1.13
C PHE A 125 -14.70 2.32 2.24
N ALA A 126 -13.58 2.38 2.96
CA ALA A 126 -13.42 3.27 4.10
C ALA A 126 -13.62 4.75 3.73
N ILE A 127 -13.12 5.16 2.57
CA ILE A 127 -13.21 6.55 2.06
C ILE A 127 -14.57 6.82 1.44
N THR A 128 -15.08 5.90 0.61
CA THR A 128 -16.37 6.06 -0.09
C THR A 128 -17.53 6.21 0.88
N TRP A 129 -17.48 5.52 2.01
CA TRP A 129 -18.50 5.54 3.06
C TRP A 129 -18.02 6.23 4.33
N SER A 130 -17.25 7.31 4.19
CA SER A 130 -16.66 8.06 5.32
C SER A 130 -17.67 8.60 6.32
N ASP A 131 -18.88 8.89 5.90
CA ASP A 131 -20.02 9.25 6.75
C ASP A 131 -20.41 8.14 7.74
N ARG A 132 -20.19 6.88 7.38
CA ARG A 132 -20.47 5.70 8.20
C ARG A 132 -19.26 5.14 8.91
N THR A 133 -18.12 5.17 8.23
CA THR A 133 -16.86 4.62 8.77
C THR A 133 -16.15 5.57 9.72
N GLY A 134 -16.41 6.87 9.62
CA GLY A 134 -15.66 7.90 10.33
C GLY A 134 -14.22 8.10 9.83
N VAL A 135 -13.85 7.42 8.73
CA VAL A 135 -12.50 7.51 8.14
C VAL A 135 -12.43 8.73 7.23
N VAL A 136 -12.06 9.86 7.82
CA VAL A 136 -11.89 11.14 7.12
C VAL A 136 -10.41 11.53 7.19
N PRO A 137 -9.67 11.40 6.07
CA PRO A 137 -8.26 11.77 6.00
C PRO A 137 -8.03 13.26 6.26
N PRO A 138 -6.87 13.66 6.79
CA PRO A 138 -6.44 15.07 6.79
C PRO A 138 -6.39 15.64 5.36
N ALA A 139 -6.63 16.94 5.23
CA ALA A 139 -6.67 17.60 3.91
C ALA A 139 -5.29 17.90 3.32
N ASP A 140 -4.22 17.73 4.10
CA ASP A 140 -2.83 18.09 3.80
C ASP A 140 -1.94 16.87 3.50
N ILE A 141 -2.54 15.72 3.18
CA ILE A 141 -1.85 14.48 2.80
C ILE A 141 -2.32 13.98 1.42
N ASP A 142 -1.53 13.10 0.81
CA ASP A 142 -2.00 12.35 -0.36
C ASP A 142 -2.87 11.17 0.08
N VAL A 143 -3.90 10.84 -0.69
CA VAL A 143 -4.74 9.66 -0.45
C VAL A 143 -4.90 8.89 -1.76
N ILE A 144 -4.40 7.67 -1.76
CA ILE A 144 -4.35 6.81 -2.94
C ILE A 144 -4.97 5.44 -2.67
N MET A 145 -5.41 4.81 -3.73
CA MET A 145 -5.81 3.41 -3.73
C MET A 145 -5.06 2.65 -4.81
N VAL A 146 -4.49 1.50 -4.45
CA VAL A 146 -4.02 0.50 -5.43
C VAL A 146 -4.62 -0.84 -5.06
N ALA A 147 -5.50 -1.34 -5.92
CA ALA A 147 -6.34 -2.51 -5.66
C ALA A 147 -5.93 -3.69 -6.54
N PRO A 148 -5.09 -4.62 -6.03
CA PRO A 148 -4.79 -5.86 -6.71
C PRO A 148 -6.06 -6.69 -6.95
N LYS A 149 -6.21 -7.28 -8.16
CA LYS A 149 -7.37 -8.09 -8.54
C LYS A 149 -7.22 -9.55 -8.08
N GLY A 150 -6.88 -9.74 -6.80
CA GLY A 150 -6.74 -11.06 -6.18
C GLY A 150 -6.40 -10.97 -4.70
N SER A 151 -6.36 -12.15 -4.05
CA SER A 151 -5.97 -12.25 -2.65
C SER A 151 -4.48 -11.93 -2.45
N GLY A 152 -4.08 -11.56 -1.24
CA GLY A 152 -2.66 -11.35 -0.92
C GLY A 152 -1.81 -12.61 -1.12
N THR A 153 -2.39 -13.80 -0.91
CA THR A 153 -1.73 -15.08 -1.20
C THR A 153 -1.49 -15.25 -2.70
N SER A 154 -2.50 -15.02 -3.53
CA SER A 154 -2.36 -15.09 -4.99
C SER A 154 -1.35 -14.07 -5.50
N LEU A 155 -1.39 -12.84 -4.97
CA LEU A 155 -0.44 -11.79 -5.30
C LEU A 155 1.01 -12.23 -5.03
N ARG A 156 1.24 -12.82 -3.85
CA ARG A 156 2.58 -13.31 -3.47
C ARG A 156 3.03 -14.49 -4.32
N THR A 157 2.16 -15.47 -4.54
CA THR A 157 2.47 -16.64 -5.37
C THR A 157 2.84 -16.24 -6.79
N MET A 158 2.01 -15.39 -7.42
CA MET A 158 2.29 -14.92 -8.79
C MET A 158 3.59 -14.11 -8.86
N PHE A 159 3.87 -13.30 -7.85
CA PHE A 159 5.14 -12.58 -7.75
C PHE A 159 6.33 -13.54 -7.73
N LEU A 160 6.31 -14.58 -6.91
CA LEU A 160 7.39 -15.57 -6.82
C LEU A 160 7.56 -16.40 -8.10
N GLU A 161 6.47 -16.60 -8.85
CA GLU A 161 6.49 -17.30 -10.16
C GLU A 161 6.93 -16.42 -11.34
N GLY A 162 7.33 -15.18 -11.10
CA GLY A 162 7.69 -14.29 -12.20
C GLY A 162 6.50 -13.67 -12.94
N ARG A 163 5.30 -13.76 -12.38
CA ARG A 163 4.06 -13.22 -12.97
C ARG A 163 3.58 -12.00 -12.17
N GLY A 164 2.76 -11.17 -12.80
CA GLY A 164 2.09 -10.05 -12.16
C GLY A 164 0.60 -10.30 -11.96
N LEU A 165 -0.03 -9.46 -11.17
CA LEU A 165 -1.47 -9.43 -10.97
C LEU A 165 -1.99 -8.06 -11.41
N ASN A 166 -3.00 -8.04 -12.29
CA ASN A 166 -3.64 -6.80 -12.68
C ASN A 166 -4.17 -6.04 -11.46
N SER A 167 -3.99 -4.74 -11.46
CA SER A 167 -4.44 -3.87 -10.38
C SER A 167 -5.11 -2.63 -10.93
N SER A 168 -6.04 -2.05 -10.17
CA SER A 168 -6.59 -0.73 -10.44
C SER A 168 -5.99 0.27 -9.46
N TYR A 169 -5.90 1.53 -9.86
CA TYR A 169 -5.54 2.62 -8.95
C TYR A 169 -6.57 3.75 -9.02
N ALA A 170 -6.65 4.51 -7.95
CA ALA A 170 -7.39 5.76 -7.89
C ALA A 170 -6.67 6.75 -6.97
N ILE A 171 -6.82 8.03 -7.26
CA ILE A 171 -6.28 9.11 -6.45
C ILE A 171 -7.46 9.90 -5.89
N TYR A 172 -7.57 9.95 -4.57
CA TYR A 172 -8.59 10.71 -3.87
C TYR A 172 -8.11 12.12 -3.52
N GLN A 173 -6.84 12.24 -3.07
CA GLN A 173 -6.16 13.52 -2.82
C GLN A 173 -4.74 13.47 -3.38
N ASP A 174 -4.30 14.53 -4.02
CA ASP A 174 -2.94 14.74 -4.52
C ASP A 174 -2.47 16.13 -4.11
N VAL A 175 -1.98 16.24 -2.88
CA VAL A 175 -1.53 17.50 -2.28
C VAL A 175 -0.06 17.77 -2.62
N THR A 176 0.72 16.70 -2.74
CA THR A 176 2.15 16.81 -3.04
C THR A 176 2.48 16.87 -4.52
N GLY A 177 1.53 16.52 -5.39
CA GLY A 177 1.75 16.32 -6.83
C GLY A 177 2.47 15.00 -7.17
N LYS A 178 2.66 14.11 -6.18
CA LYS A 178 3.37 12.84 -6.34
C LYS A 178 2.44 11.62 -6.34
N ALA A 179 1.16 11.78 -6.05
CA ALA A 179 0.23 10.66 -5.83
C ALA A 179 0.18 9.68 -7.01
N TYR A 180 0.26 10.15 -8.25
CA TYR A 180 0.35 9.28 -9.43
C TYR A 180 1.63 8.43 -9.44
N ALA A 181 2.79 9.05 -9.22
CA ALA A 181 4.07 8.34 -9.24
C ALA A 181 4.14 7.29 -8.12
N VAL A 182 3.65 7.63 -6.92
CA VAL A 182 3.55 6.70 -5.78
C VAL A 182 2.60 5.55 -6.10
N SER A 183 1.42 5.81 -6.69
CA SER A 183 0.47 4.76 -7.09
C SER A 183 1.08 3.81 -8.11
N TYR A 184 1.76 4.31 -9.13
CA TYR A 184 2.41 3.49 -10.15
C TYR A 184 3.56 2.67 -9.60
N THR A 185 4.30 3.19 -8.64
CA THR A 185 5.35 2.44 -7.94
C THR A 185 4.76 1.24 -7.20
N HIS A 186 3.64 1.42 -6.50
CA HIS A 186 2.95 0.31 -5.82
C HIS A 186 2.39 -0.70 -6.81
N LEU A 187 1.82 -0.28 -7.95
CA LEU A 187 1.44 -1.19 -9.04
C LEU A 187 2.63 -2.02 -9.48
N ARG A 188 3.75 -1.36 -9.78
CA ARG A 188 4.97 -2.01 -10.29
C ARG A 188 5.63 -2.93 -9.26
N ALA A 189 5.60 -2.58 -7.98
CA ALA A 189 6.18 -3.38 -6.90
C ALA A 189 5.45 -4.72 -6.68
N HIS A 190 4.21 -4.85 -7.14
CA HIS A 190 3.45 -6.09 -7.09
C HIS A 190 3.63 -6.96 -8.34
N GLU A 191 4.38 -6.48 -9.30
CA GLU A 191 4.81 -7.22 -10.48
C GLU A 191 6.25 -7.72 -10.31
N THR A 192 6.63 -8.75 -11.06
CA THR A 192 7.90 -9.42 -10.89
C THR A 192 9.06 -8.79 -11.65
N ARG A 193 10.27 -9.21 -11.23
CA ARG A 193 11.55 -8.92 -11.88
C ARG A 193 11.72 -9.79 -13.14
N HIS A 194 11.11 -9.50 -14.25
CA HIS A 194 11.55 -10.07 -15.55
C HIS A 194 11.26 -9.10 -16.68
#